data_1823afb4bf9f9f49b1d4ab8b1546650e
#
_entry.id   1823afb4bf9f9f49b1d4ab8b1546650e
#
_cell.length_a   1.000
_cell.length_b   1.000
_cell.length_c   1.000
_cell.angle_alpha   90.00
_cell.angle_beta   90.00
_cell.angle_gamma   90.00
#
_symmetry.space_group_name_H-M   'P 1'
#
loop_
_entity.id
_entity.type
_entity.pdbx_description
1 polymer ?
#
loop_
_entity_poly.entity_id
_entity_poly.type
_entity_poly.pdbx_seq_one_letter_code
_entity_poly.pdbx_strand_id
1 'polypeptide(L)'
;MYEVLLEKGLSEIQFGFRPSQVKSILGTELFYEEWMGGNLENFLYYQGLLIGFKGDIENCPTENSFVCMFQVKTIHPVSIWGQEISQATKQEIESLLIAKNIEYATLSNGSIESADNKLQFSFNIANTLDEVYFAS
;
A
#
# COMPACT_ATOMS: atom_id res chain seq x y z
N MET A 1 12.59 7.07 1.42
CA MET A 1 11.84 6.12 2.26
C MET A 1 10.35 6.43 2.18
N TYR A 2 9.53 5.43 1.96
CA TYR A 2 8.09 5.60 2.02
C TYR A 2 7.60 5.51 3.46
N GLU A 3 6.85 6.49 3.89
CA GLU A 3 6.26 6.53 5.22
C GLU A 3 4.76 6.26 5.13
N VAL A 4 4.30 5.21 5.81
CA VAL A 4 2.88 4.87 5.89
C VAL A 4 2.22 5.74 6.94
N LEU A 5 1.26 6.54 6.51
CA LEU A 5 0.46 7.42 7.38
C LEU A 5 -0.99 6.98 7.23
N LEU A 6 -1.47 6.12 8.11
CA LEU A 6 -2.71 5.34 7.94
C LEU A 6 -3.95 6.17 7.59
N GLU A 7 -4.06 7.39 8.11
CA GLU A 7 -5.22 8.24 7.85
C GLU A 7 -4.94 9.33 6.83
N LYS A 8 -3.73 9.38 6.29
CA LYS A 8 -3.28 10.46 5.42
C LYS A 8 -2.86 10.00 4.04
N GLY A 9 -2.05 8.96 3.96
CA GLY A 9 -1.49 8.48 2.71
C GLY A 9 -0.10 7.92 2.84
N LEU A 10 0.68 7.99 1.77
CA LEU A 10 2.03 7.48 1.69
C LEU A 10 2.99 8.63 1.44
N SER A 11 3.79 8.99 2.45
CA SER A 11 4.70 10.15 2.38
C SER A 11 3.95 11.41 1.95
N GLU A 12 4.30 12.03 0.84
CA GLU A 12 3.66 13.25 0.34
C GLU A 12 2.34 12.98 -0.40
N ILE A 13 2.06 11.73 -0.77
CA ILE A 13 0.87 11.37 -1.56
C ILE A 13 -0.28 11.08 -0.62
N GLN A 14 -1.27 11.96 -0.62
CA GLN A 14 -2.39 11.85 0.31
C GLN A 14 -3.59 11.16 -0.31
N PHE A 15 -4.37 10.47 0.51
CA PHE A 15 -5.70 10.01 0.11
C PHE A 15 -6.50 11.21 -0.41
N GLY A 16 -7.23 11.00 -1.49
CA GLY A 16 -7.99 12.07 -2.14
C GLY A 16 -7.23 12.81 -3.24
N PHE A 17 -5.93 12.61 -3.38
CA PHE A 17 -5.16 13.21 -4.48
C PHE A 17 -5.68 12.70 -5.83
N ARG A 18 -5.62 13.57 -6.83
CA ARG A 18 -5.94 13.24 -8.22
C ARG A 18 -4.72 12.63 -8.91
N PRO A 19 -4.93 11.90 -10.03
CA PRO A 19 -3.80 11.33 -10.78
C PRO A 19 -2.73 12.36 -11.15
N SER A 20 -3.11 13.56 -11.56
CA SER A 20 -2.13 14.62 -11.90
C SER A 20 -1.26 15.02 -10.72
N GLN A 21 -1.82 15.04 -9.51
CA GLN A 21 -1.07 15.34 -8.29
C GLN A 21 -0.07 14.23 -7.97
N VAL A 22 -0.47 12.97 -8.14
CA VAL A 22 0.42 11.83 -7.96
C VAL A 22 1.56 11.88 -8.97
N LYS A 23 1.26 12.12 -10.23
CA LYS A 23 2.26 12.19 -11.30
C LYS A 23 3.21 13.37 -11.12
N SER A 24 2.77 14.46 -10.51
CA SER A 24 3.66 15.60 -10.24
C SER A 24 4.71 15.25 -9.19
N ILE A 25 4.43 14.29 -8.32
CA ILE A 25 5.35 13.84 -7.27
C ILE A 25 6.22 12.68 -7.77
N LEU A 26 5.62 11.66 -8.38
CA LEU A 26 6.27 10.41 -8.75
C LEU A 26 6.70 10.33 -10.22
N GLY A 27 6.25 11.26 -11.04
CA GLY A 27 6.50 11.21 -12.49
C GLY A 27 5.49 10.32 -13.21
N THR A 28 5.83 9.94 -14.43
CA THR A 28 4.97 9.10 -15.26
C THR A 28 4.96 7.68 -14.74
N GLU A 29 3.78 7.08 -14.64
CA GLU A 29 3.60 5.70 -14.22
C GLU A 29 4.20 4.73 -15.24
N LEU A 30 4.56 3.54 -14.76
CA LEU A 30 5.04 2.46 -15.61
C LEU A 30 3.85 1.76 -16.27
N PHE A 31 4.03 1.36 -17.54
CA PHE A 31 3.09 0.48 -18.22
C PHE A 31 3.45 -0.97 -17.83
N TYR A 32 2.49 -1.70 -17.28
CA TYR A 32 2.74 -3.04 -16.76
C TYR A 32 1.84 -4.07 -17.44
N GLU A 33 2.33 -4.61 -18.57
CA GLU A 33 1.60 -5.60 -19.36
C GLU A 33 1.45 -6.96 -18.67
N GLU A 34 2.37 -7.27 -17.76
CA GLU A 34 2.47 -8.59 -17.16
C GLU A 34 1.71 -8.74 -15.85
N TRP A 35 0.87 -7.78 -15.50
CA TRP A 35 0.06 -7.90 -14.30
C TRP A 35 -1.04 -8.92 -14.56
N MET A 36 -0.75 -10.16 -14.25
CA MET A 36 -1.56 -11.33 -14.55
C MET A 36 -2.97 -11.23 -13.98
N GLY A 37 -3.94 -11.05 -14.85
CA GLY A 37 -5.36 -11.11 -14.50
C GLY A 37 -5.86 -9.97 -13.63
N GLY A 38 -5.06 -8.95 -13.37
CA GLY A 38 -5.49 -7.79 -12.61
C GLY A 38 -6.22 -6.79 -13.49
N ASN A 39 -7.29 -6.21 -12.96
CA ASN A 39 -7.92 -5.06 -13.57
C ASN A 39 -7.12 -3.82 -13.19
N LEU A 40 -6.34 -3.27 -14.11
CA LEU A 40 -5.49 -2.12 -13.85
C LEU A 40 -6.17 -0.77 -14.08
N GLU A 41 -7.45 -0.78 -14.44
CA GLU A 41 -8.18 0.46 -14.73
C GLU A 41 -8.21 1.43 -13.53
N ASN A 42 -8.18 0.86 -12.32
CA ASN A 42 -8.27 1.65 -11.09
C ASN A 42 -6.92 2.04 -10.50
N PHE A 43 -5.81 1.75 -11.19
CA PHE A 43 -4.49 1.86 -10.59
C PHE A 43 -3.51 2.68 -11.41
N LEU A 44 -2.57 3.34 -10.72
CA LEU A 44 -1.31 3.77 -11.29
C LEU A 44 -0.22 2.86 -10.73
N TYR A 45 0.60 2.31 -11.60
CA TYR A 45 1.68 1.42 -11.21
C TYR A 45 3.04 2.10 -11.30
N TYR A 46 3.80 2.02 -10.21
CA TYR A 46 5.20 2.41 -10.16
C TYR A 46 6.00 1.20 -9.68
N GLN A 47 7.31 1.20 -9.89
CA GLN A 47 8.12 0.07 -9.47
C GLN A 47 7.95 -0.19 -7.95
N GLY A 48 7.39 -1.35 -7.60
CA GLY A 48 7.16 -1.73 -6.21
C GLY A 48 6.09 -0.89 -5.49
N LEU A 49 5.28 -0.14 -6.22
CA LEU A 49 4.23 0.70 -5.64
C LEU A 49 3.01 0.71 -6.53
N LEU A 50 1.88 0.31 -5.99
CA LEU A 50 0.59 0.35 -6.66
C LEU A 50 -0.29 1.36 -5.92
N ILE A 51 -0.84 2.33 -6.65
CA ILE A 51 -1.72 3.34 -6.10
C ILE A 51 -3.11 3.13 -6.68
N GLY A 52 -4.08 2.87 -5.82
CA GLY A 52 -5.45 2.62 -6.21
C GLY A 52 -6.32 3.86 -6.12
N PHE A 53 -7.25 3.98 -7.05
CA PHE A 53 -8.17 5.10 -7.18
C PHE A 53 -9.61 4.62 -7.17
N LYS A 54 -10.50 5.49 -6.76
CA LYS A 54 -11.95 5.32 -6.91
C LYS A 54 -12.55 6.61 -7.45
N GLY A 55 -13.83 6.57 -7.81
CA GLY A 55 -14.51 7.68 -8.45
C GLY A 55 -14.75 7.40 -9.92
N ASP A 56 -14.57 8.38 -10.77
CA ASP A 56 -14.82 8.26 -12.20
C ASP A 56 -13.64 7.59 -12.91
N ILE A 57 -13.77 6.30 -13.17
CA ILE A 57 -12.74 5.48 -13.83
C ILE A 57 -13.19 5.11 -15.25
N GLU A 58 -12.30 5.42 -16.24
CA GLU A 58 -12.54 5.07 -17.65
C GLU A 58 -11.31 4.37 -18.17
N ASN A 59 -11.11 3.15 -18.32
CA ASN A 59 -9.90 2.44 -18.74
C ASN A 59 -8.64 2.77 -17.92
N CYS A 60 -8.61 3.92 -17.24
CA CYS A 60 -7.55 4.36 -16.34
C CYS A 60 -8.13 5.40 -15.38
N PRO A 61 -7.44 5.73 -14.28
CA PRO A 61 -7.87 6.81 -13.40
C PRO A 61 -7.96 8.14 -14.16
N THR A 62 -9.04 8.89 -13.96
CA THR A 62 -9.27 10.21 -14.56
C THR A 62 -9.06 11.30 -13.50
N GLU A 63 -9.13 12.57 -13.92
CA GLU A 63 -9.04 13.69 -12.97
C GLU A 63 -10.25 13.82 -12.05
N ASN A 64 -11.27 13.00 -12.25
CA ASN A 64 -12.40 12.85 -11.33
C ASN A 64 -12.27 11.63 -10.42
N SER A 65 -11.14 10.92 -10.50
CA SER A 65 -10.78 9.84 -9.58
C SER A 65 -9.91 10.38 -8.47
N PHE A 66 -9.82 9.64 -7.36
CA PHE A 66 -8.99 10.05 -6.24
C PHE A 66 -8.37 8.84 -5.54
N VAL A 67 -7.18 9.05 -4.99
CA VAL A 67 -6.41 8.02 -4.31
C VAL A 67 -7.19 7.45 -3.12
N CYS A 68 -7.29 6.13 -3.03
CA CYS A 68 -7.99 5.44 -1.95
C CYS A 68 -7.19 4.29 -1.32
N MET A 69 -6.10 3.84 -1.94
CA MET A 69 -5.28 2.77 -1.36
C MET A 69 -3.85 2.79 -1.90
N PHE A 70 -2.97 2.17 -1.14
CA PHE A 70 -1.58 1.97 -1.51
C PHE A 70 -1.18 0.51 -1.25
N GLN A 71 -0.32 0.00 -2.12
CA GLN A 71 0.29 -1.31 -1.96
C GLN A 71 1.79 -1.15 -2.21
N VAL A 72 2.58 -1.26 -1.17
CA VAL A 72 4.00 -0.92 -1.19
C VAL A 72 4.83 -2.17 -0.95
N LYS A 73 5.72 -2.48 -1.88
CA LYS A 73 6.66 -3.59 -1.72
C LYS A 73 7.91 -3.14 -0.97
N THR A 74 8.47 -4.02 -0.18
CA THR A 74 9.64 -3.73 0.65
C THR A 74 10.97 -3.74 -0.11
N ILE A 75 10.92 -3.76 -1.44
CA ILE A 75 12.08 -3.38 -2.25
C ILE A 75 12.44 -1.91 -1.99
N HIS A 76 11.46 -1.12 -1.54
CA HIS A 76 11.68 0.23 -1.02
C HIS A 76 11.79 0.17 0.50
N PRO A 77 12.60 1.05 1.10
CA PRO A 77 12.52 1.25 2.55
C PRO A 77 11.14 1.81 2.92
N VAL A 78 10.49 1.15 3.89
CA VAL A 78 9.13 1.51 4.33
C VAL A 78 9.14 1.70 5.85
N SER A 79 8.47 2.74 6.33
CA SER A 79 8.29 2.97 7.76
C SER A 79 6.81 3.16 8.09
N ILE A 80 6.46 2.84 9.33
CA ILE A 80 5.15 3.10 9.90
C ILE A 80 5.34 3.48 11.37
N TRP A 81 4.60 4.47 11.85
CA TRP A 81 4.72 4.98 13.22
C TRP A 81 6.15 5.35 13.61
N GLY A 82 6.90 5.91 12.64
CA GLY A 82 8.28 6.34 12.88
C GLY A 82 9.30 5.21 12.92
N GLN A 83 8.92 3.98 12.62
CA GLN A 83 9.80 2.81 12.67
C GLN A 83 9.93 2.18 11.28
N GLU A 84 11.15 1.89 10.85
CA GLU A 84 11.38 1.17 9.61
C GLU A 84 10.96 -0.30 9.77
N ILE A 85 10.15 -0.80 8.82
CA ILE A 85 9.61 -2.14 8.87
C ILE A 85 9.99 -2.99 7.65
N SER A 86 10.80 -2.48 6.75
CA SER A 86 11.13 -3.15 5.47
C SER A 86 11.73 -4.53 5.63
N GLN A 87 12.41 -4.80 6.75
CA GLN A 87 13.03 -6.07 7.05
C GLN A 87 12.39 -6.77 8.25
N ALA A 88 11.22 -6.30 8.68
CA ALA A 88 10.57 -6.84 9.86
C ALA A 88 10.10 -8.26 9.65
N THR A 89 10.23 -9.08 10.69
CA THR A 89 9.65 -10.42 10.71
C THR A 89 8.16 -10.34 11.03
N LYS A 90 7.44 -11.42 10.74
CA LYS A 90 6.02 -11.51 11.09
C LYS A 90 5.80 -11.27 12.58
N GLN A 91 6.66 -11.85 13.42
CA GLN A 91 6.57 -11.70 14.88
C GLN A 91 6.77 -10.25 15.30
N GLU A 92 7.70 -9.53 14.68
CA GLU A 92 7.94 -8.12 14.95
C GLU A 92 6.73 -7.26 14.55
N ILE A 93 6.09 -7.57 13.42
CA ILE A 93 4.86 -6.87 13.01
C ILE A 93 3.72 -7.13 14.00
N GLU A 94 3.55 -8.37 14.43
CA GLU A 94 2.53 -8.71 15.44
C GLU A 94 2.76 -7.92 16.75
N SER A 95 4.01 -7.88 17.21
CA SER A 95 4.36 -7.12 18.42
C SER A 95 4.07 -5.63 18.26
N LEU A 96 4.34 -5.08 17.07
CA LEU A 96 4.08 -3.67 16.77
C LEU A 96 2.57 -3.37 16.83
N LEU A 97 1.75 -4.23 16.24
CA LEU A 97 0.28 -4.07 16.25
C LEU A 97 -0.27 -4.15 17.68
N ILE A 98 0.25 -5.07 18.48
CA ILE A 98 -0.14 -5.20 19.90
C ILE A 98 0.22 -3.92 20.65
N ALA A 99 1.43 -3.40 20.44
CA ALA A 99 1.88 -2.18 21.09
C ALA A 99 1.04 -0.96 20.72
N LYS A 100 0.43 -0.95 19.51
CA LYS A 100 -0.45 0.12 19.04
C LYS A 100 -1.93 -0.13 19.32
N ASN A 101 -2.26 -1.21 20.03
CA ASN A 101 -3.64 -1.61 20.35
C ASN A 101 -4.50 -1.81 19.09
N ILE A 102 -3.92 -2.34 18.03
CA ILE A 102 -4.64 -2.64 16.80
C ILE A 102 -5.03 -4.11 16.79
N GLU A 103 -6.32 -4.38 16.72
CA GLU A 103 -6.83 -5.73 16.58
C GLU A 103 -6.54 -6.25 15.18
N TYR A 104 -6.08 -7.48 15.07
CA TYR A 104 -5.73 -8.10 13.80
C TYR A 104 -6.06 -9.58 13.77
N ALA A 105 -6.08 -10.15 12.58
CA ALA A 105 -6.21 -11.60 12.38
C ALA A 105 -5.15 -12.06 11.39
N THR A 106 -4.76 -13.33 11.52
CA THR A 106 -3.87 -13.97 10.55
C THR A 106 -4.76 -14.67 9.51
N LEU A 107 -4.53 -14.36 8.24
CA LEU A 107 -5.29 -14.95 7.13
C LEU A 107 -4.72 -16.33 6.77
N SER A 108 -5.47 -17.10 5.99
CA SER A 108 -5.07 -18.46 5.58
C SER A 108 -3.75 -18.48 4.79
N ASN A 109 -3.43 -17.41 4.08
CA ASN A 109 -2.18 -17.27 3.34
C ASN A 109 -1.00 -16.78 4.18
N GLY A 110 -1.20 -16.60 5.49
CA GLY A 110 -0.16 -16.13 6.41
C GLY A 110 -0.08 -14.61 6.56
N SER A 111 -0.83 -13.85 5.78
CA SER A 111 -0.87 -12.38 5.91
C SER A 111 -1.56 -11.98 7.21
N ILE A 112 -1.23 -10.79 7.70
CA ILE A 112 -1.88 -10.19 8.86
C ILE A 112 -2.76 -9.06 8.37
N GLU A 113 -4.02 -9.04 8.80
CA GLU A 113 -4.97 -8.00 8.41
C GLU A 113 -5.60 -7.38 9.66
N SER A 114 -5.66 -6.05 9.71
CA SER A 114 -6.33 -5.34 10.79
C SER A 114 -7.84 -5.62 10.77
N ALA A 115 -8.49 -5.50 11.94
CA ALA A 115 -9.91 -5.79 12.07
C ALA A 115 -10.80 -4.89 11.21
N ASP A 116 -10.36 -3.67 10.91
CA ASP A 116 -11.08 -2.74 10.03
C ASP A 116 -10.83 -2.99 8.54
N ASN A 117 -10.01 -3.99 8.19
CA ASN A 117 -9.63 -4.38 6.84
C ASN A 117 -8.88 -3.29 6.04
N LYS A 118 -8.37 -2.27 6.72
CA LYS A 118 -7.68 -1.15 6.06
C LYS A 118 -6.17 -1.28 6.04
N LEU A 119 -5.61 -2.25 6.74
CA LEU A 119 -4.17 -2.47 6.82
C LEU A 119 -3.87 -3.96 6.73
N GLN A 120 -2.97 -4.31 5.82
CA GLN A 120 -2.57 -5.70 5.63
C GLN A 120 -1.07 -5.79 5.41
N PHE A 121 -0.44 -6.76 6.07
CA PHE A 121 0.98 -7.07 5.90
C PHE A 121 1.11 -8.45 5.28
N SER A 122 1.85 -8.55 4.19
CA SER A 122 2.13 -9.83 3.53
C SER A 122 3.59 -10.18 3.69
N PHE A 123 3.88 -11.46 3.86
CA PHE A 123 5.22 -11.95 4.17
C PHE A 123 5.72 -12.90 3.09
N ASN A 124 7.04 -12.95 2.90
CA ASN A 124 7.67 -13.90 2.02
C ASN A 124 7.78 -15.26 2.71
N ILE A 125 8.36 -16.25 2.01
CA ILE A 125 8.52 -17.62 2.50
C ILE A 125 9.38 -17.69 3.77
N ALA A 126 10.25 -16.71 4.00
CA ALA A 126 11.08 -16.61 5.20
C ALA A 126 10.41 -15.87 6.35
N ASN A 127 9.12 -15.54 6.24
CA ASN A 127 8.34 -14.76 7.20
C ASN A 127 8.91 -13.35 7.45
N THR A 128 9.53 -12.77 6.43
CA THR A 128 9.96 -11.38 6.43
C THR A 128 8.96 -10.57 5.62
N LEU A 129 8.70 -9.34 6.03
CA LEU A 129 7.73 -8.47 5.36
C LEU A 129 8.07 -8.29 3.88
N ASP A 130 7.09 -8.51 3.03
CA ASP A 130 7.21 -8.38 1.58
C ASP A 130 6.41 -7.20 1.04
N GLU A 131 5.28 -6.92 1.64
CA GLU A 131 4.36 -5.90 1.12
C GLU A 131 3.45 -5.37 2.22
N VAL A 132 3.15 -4.07 2.14
CA VAL A 132 2.16 -3.41 2.99
C VAL A 132 1.04 -2.86 2.12
N TYR A 133 -0.18 -3.22 2.44
CA TYR A 133 -1.39 -2.67 1.84
C TYR A 133 -2.10 -1.81 2.88
N PHE A 134 -2.55 -0.61 2.49
CA PHE A 134 -3.42 0.17 3.36
C PHE A 134 -4.36 1.07 2.55
N ALA A 135 -5.53 1.32 3.10
CA ALA A 135 -6.61 2.04 2.43
C ALA A 135 -7.24 3.09 3.35
N SER A 136 -7.89 4.04 2.72
CA SER A 136 -8.64 5.08 3.44
C SER A 136 -9.92 4.54 4.08
#